data_d3c008cb2b3d76c13d0d7d1b3b5c0af7
#
_entry.id   d3c008cb2b3d76c13d0d7d1b3b5c0af7
#
_cell.length_a   1.000
_cell.length_b   1.000
_cell.length_c   1.000
_cell.angle_alpha   90.00
_cell.angle_beta   90.00
_cell.angle_gamma   90.00
#
_symmetry.space_group_name_H-M   'P 1'
#
loop_
_entity.id
_entity.type
_entity.pdbx_description
1 polymer ?
#
loop_
_entity_poly.entity_id
_entity_poly.type
_entity_poly.pdbx_seq_one_letter_code
_entity_poly.pdbx_strand_id
1 'polypeptide(L)'
;MISLFDIKRILTPEKSTMPSDDFRIIQSWAEYDETSGKNPENKNLNYLCYELEVMNPDTGERIHLFKAIKFARVIRLPANAKQSTAFMNMQQQILAGVYENNYDFITIIANMIRPTPIGLLYLYGVQGVSKDLAEAKKIADADFLGLIGMIQGTFRVIELKCIEAQETEWLREKCTTWIISPL
;
A
#
# COMPACT_ATOMS: atom_id res chain seq x y z
N MET A 1 -21.58 -11.04 2.10
CA MET A 1 -21.32 -11.47 3.50
C MET A 1 -19.89 -11.96 3.52
N ILE A 2 -18.95 -11.09 3.92
CA ILE A 2 -17.51 -11.43 3.98
C ILE A 2 -17.35 -12.46 5.06
N SER A 3 -16.82 -13.64 4.71
CA SER A 3 -16.58 -14.72 5.65
C SER A 3 -15.53 -14.27 6.68
N LEU A 4 -15.72 -14.66 7.95
CA LEU A 4 -14.72 -14.47 9.02
C LEU A 4 -13.34 -15.07 8.65
N PHE A 5 -13.31 -15.97 7.69
CA PHE A 5 -12.10 -16.60 7.13
C PHE A 5 -11.25 -15.63 6.31
N ASP A 6 -11.89 -14.72 5.55
CA ASP A 6 -11.17 -13.74 4.73
C ASP A 6 -10.51 -12.67 5.60
N ILE A 7 -11.17 -12.29 6.71
CA ILE A 7 -10.60 -11.34 7.69
C ILE A 7 -9.43 -11.98 8.45
N LYS A 8 -9.49 -13.26 8.77
CA LYS A 8 -8.37 -13.98 9.41
C LYS A 8 -7.14 -14.06 8.49
N ARG A 9 -7.33 -14.19 7.19
CA ARG A 9 -6.23 -14.19 6.21
C ARG A 9 -5.51 -12.84 6.13
N ILE A 10 -6.22 -11.75 6.45
CA ILE A 10 -5.66 -10.40 6.52
C ILE A 10 -4.95 -10.14 7.87
N LEU A 11 -5.39 -10.77 8.96
CA LEU A 11 -4.95 -10.44 10.32
C LEU A 11 -4.01 -11.44 10.99
N THR A 12 -3.93 -12.68 10.52
CA THR A 12 -2.96 -13.65 11.00
C THR A 12 -1.95 -13.94 9.91
N PRO A 13 -0.66 -13.68 10.15
CA PRO A 13 0.38 -14.30 9.37
C PRO A 13 0.41 -15.80 9.77
N GLU A 14 -0.50 -16.59 9.28
CA GLU A 14 -0.12 -17.97 9.10
C GLU A 14 1.17 -17.89 8.31
N LYS A 15 2.24 -18.49 8.84
CA LYS A 15 3.43 -18.82 8.05
C LYS A 15 2.90 -19.55 6.82
N SER A 16 2.55 -18.77 5.80
CA SER A 16 2.41 -19.28 4.47
C SER A 16 3.81 -19.77 4.15
N THR A 17 4.01 -21.05 4.37
CA THR A 17 5.06 -21.82 3.73
C THR A 17 4.69 -21.86 2.25
N MET A 18 4.67 -20.68 1.61
CA MET A 18 4.81 -20.62 0.18
C MET A 18 6.20 -21.19 -0.10
N PRO A 19 6.31 -22.20 -0.96
CA PRO A 19 7.61 -22.65 -1.44
C PRO A 19 8.32 -21.39 -1.93
N SER A 20 9.51 -21.15 -1.44
CA SER A 20 10.34 -19.98 -1.77
C SER A 20 10.68 -19.88 -3.27
N ASP A 21 10.28 -20.87 -4.05
CA ASP A 21 10.56 -21.02 -5.47
C ASP A 21 9.51 -20.40 -6.39
N ASP A 22 8.27 -20.14 -5.88
CA ASP A 22 7.17 -19.65 -6.72
C ASP A 22 7.21 -18.14 -6.94
N PHE A 23 8.02 -17.44 -6.14
CA PHE A 23 8.06 -15.98 -6.14
C PHE A 23 9.46 -15.46 -5.83
N ARG A 24 9.95 -14.55 -6.65
CA ARG A 24 11.25 -13.90 -6.48
C ARG A 24 11.16 -12.39 -6.75
N ILE A 25 11.69 -11.60 -5.83
CA ILE A 25 11.94 -10.18 -6.08
C ILE A 25 13.26 -10.07 -6.83
N ILE A 26 13.23 -9.49 -8.03
CA ILE A 26 14.41 -9.21 -8.84
C ILE A 26 15.01 -7.90 -8.39
N GLN A 27 14.17 -6.85 -8.32
CA GLN A 27 14.58 -5.50 -7.99
C GLN A 27 13.46 -4.73 -7.28
N SER A 28 13.84 -3.77 -6.43
CA SER A 28 12.92 -2.80 -5.85
C SER A 28 13.56 -1.41 -5.88
N TRP A 29 12.77 -0.38 -6.18
CA TRP A 29 13.21 1.01 -6.19
C TRP A 29 12.07 1.96 -5.85
N ALA A 30 12.42 3.20 -5.50
CA ALA A 30 11.47 4.26 -5.25
C ALA A 30 11.61 5.34 -6.32
N GLU A 31 10.48 5.84 -6.81
CA GLU A 31 10.43 7.02 -7.65
C GLU A 31 9.84 8.18 -6.86
N TYR A 32 10.51 9.31 -6.90
CA TYR A 32 10.14 10.50 -6.14
C TYR A 32 9.72 11.65 -7.07
N ASP A 33 8.86 12.51 -6.57
CA ASP A 33 8.49 13.74 -7.23
C ASP A 33 9.70 14.68 -7.30
N GLU A 34 10.15 14.98 -8.52
CA GLU A 34 11.28 15.87 -8.77
C GLU A 34 10.94 17.34 -8.44
N THR A 35 9.64 17.68 -8.35
CA THR A 35 9.18 19.04 -8.07
C THR A 35 9.16 19.37 -6.59
N SER A 36 9.24 18.39 -5.71
CA SER A 36 9.11 18.55 -4.26
C SER A 36 10.39 19.02 -3.56
N GLY A 37 11.08 20.01 -4.12
CA GLY A 37 12.12 20.76 -3.42
C GLY A 37 13.55 20.26 -3.61
N LYS A 38 14.52 21.14 -3.29
CA LYS A 38 15.97 20.91 -3.47
C LYS A 38 16.59 19.98 -2.42
N ASN A 39 15.86 19.67 -1.33
CA ASN A 39 16.37 18.81 -0.27
C ASN A 39 15.96 17.34 -0.56
N PRO A 40 16.91 16.41 -0.72
CA PRO A 40 16.63 15.00 -0.99
C PRO A 40 15.82 14.34 0.13
N GLU A 41 15.87 14.85 1.36
CA GLU A 41 15.11 14.32 2.50
C GLU A 41 13.61 14.64 2.45
N ASN A 42 13.22 15.67 1.70
CA ASN A 42 11.84 16.14 1.58
C ASN A 42 11.16 15.72 0.27
N LYS A 43 11.74 14.79 -0.46
CA LYS A 43 11.11 14.27 -1.68
C LYS A 43 9.89 13.41 -1.34
N ASN A 44 8.77 13.72 -1.97
CA ASN A 44 7.58 12.91 -1.87
C ASN A 44 7.69 11.67 -2.77
N LEU A 45 7.25 10.54 -2.28
CA LEU A 45 7.21 9.30 -3.04
C LEU A 45 6.11 9.37 -4.11
N ASN A 46 6.47 9.11 -5.36
CA ASN A 46 5.50 8.87 -6.42
C ASN A 46 5.09 7.40 -6.46
N TYR A 47 6.08 6.49 -6.51
CA TYR A 47 5.85 5.07 -6.54
C TYR A 47 6.93 4.31 -5.79
N LEU A 48 6.50 3.28 -5.08
CA LEU A 48 7.37 2.19 -4.69
C LEU A 48 7.18 1.06 -5.70
N CYS A 49 8.24 0.76 -6.45
CA CYS A 49 8.19 -0.16 -7.57
C CYS A 49 8.95 -1.46 -7.25
N TYR A 50 8.44 -2.55 -7.80
CA TYR A 50 9.06 -3.86 -7.71
C TYR A 50 9.04 -4.53 -9.08
N GLU A 51 10.12 -5.20 -9.41
CA GLU A 51 10.21 -6.18 -10.48
C GLU A 51 10.19 -7.56 -9.85
N LEU A 52 9.27 -8.41 -10.31
CA LEU A 52 8.96 -9.68 -9.72
C LEU A 52 9.05 -10.79 -10.78
N GLU A 53 9.52 -11.95 -10.36
CA GLU A 53 9.42 -13.16 -11.12
C GLU A 53 8.46 -14.12 -10.37
N VAL A 54 7.38 -14.50 -11.02
CA VAL A 54 6.34 -15.35 -10.44
C VAL A 54 6.21 -16.61 -11.28
N MET A 55 6.15 -17.77 -10.64
CA MET A 55 5.88 -19.02 -11.34
C MET A 55 4.38 -19.15 -11.59
N ASN A 56 4.01 -19.37 -12.86
CA ASN A 56 2.64 -19.71 -13.20
C ASN A 56 2.33 -21.13 -12.68
N PRO A 57 1.38 -21.30 -11.77
CA PRO A 57 1.10 -22.60 -11.17
C PRO A 57 0.58 -23.64 -12.18
N ASP A 58 -0.04 -23.18 -13.28
CA ASP A 58 -0.64 -24.07 -14.28
C ASP A 58 0.38 -24.55 -15.32
N THR A 59 1.34 -23.71 -15.69
CA THR A 59 2.31 -24.00 -16.77
C THR A 59 3.72 -24.27 -16.28
N GLY A 60 4.05 -23.89 -15.04
CA GLY A 60 5.41 -23.90 -14.51
C GLY A 60 6.33 -22.86 -15.14
N GLU A 61 5.82 -21.98 -16.00
CA GLU A 61 6.59 -20.92 -16.62
C GLU A 61 6.79 -19.74 -15.65
N ARG A 62 7.96 -19.12 -15.72
CA ARG A 62 8.25 -17.90 -14.99
C ARG A 62 7.77 -16.68 -15.75
N ILE A 63 6.99 -15.85 -15.08
CA ILE A 63 6.43 -14.62 -15.63
C ILE A 63 7.07 -13.44 -14.92
N HIS A 64 7.58 -12.48 -15.69
CA HIS A 64 8.03 -11.18 -15.19
C HIS A 64 6.85 -10.25 -15.03
N LEU A 65 6.72 -9.65 -13.85
CA LEU A 65 5.68 -8.68 -13.51
C LEU A 65 6.31 -7.46 -12.85
N PHE A 66 5.70 -6.31 -13.10
CA PHE A 66 5.99 -5.07 -12.40
C PHE A 66 4.84 -4.73 -11.48
N LYS A 67 5.19 -4.31 -10.27
CA LYS A 67 4.24 -3.82 -9.27
C LYS A 67 4.60 -2.38 -8.96
N ALA A 68 3.64 -1.46 -9.08
CA ALA A 68 3.77 -0.07 -8.69
C ALA A 68 2.80 0.24 -7.57
N ILE A 69 3.28 0.82 -6.47
CA ILE A 69 2.47 1.09 -5.28
C ILE A 69 2.51 2.58 -4.98
N LYS A 70 1.34 3.16 -4.71
CA LYS A 70 1.20 4.52 -4.21
C LYS A 70 0.64 4.52 -2.80
N PHE A 71 1.18 5.39 -1.94
CA PHE A 71 0.73 5.54 -0.57
C PHE A 71 0.32 6.98 -0.25
N ALA A 72 -0.76 7.10 0.53
CA ALA A 72 -1.11 8.32 1.24
C ALA A 72 -0.94 8.07 2.74
N ARG A 73 -0.21 8.96 3.40
CA ARG A 73 -0.05 8.97 4.84
C ARG A 73 -1.15 9.78 5.49
N VAL A 74 -1.75 9.23 6.53
CA VAL A 74 -2.71 9.95 7.38
C VAL A 74 -1.93 10.81 8.37
N ILE A 75 -2.01 12.13 8.21
CA ILE A 75 -1.40 13.11 9.10
C ILE A 75 -2.34 13.45 10.24
N ARG A 76 -3.63 13.61 9.91
CA ARG A 76 -4.64 14.01 10.87
C ARG A 76 -5.96 13.34 10.59
N LEU A 77 -6.55 12.76 11.62
CA LEU A 77 -7.92 12.26 11.62
C LEU A 77 -8.88 13.33 12.15
N PRO A 78 -10.13 13.36 11.65
CA PRO A 78 -11.15 14.23 12.17
C PRO A 78 -11.45 13.97 13.65
N ALA A 79 -11.89 14.99 14.38
CA ALA A 79 -12.13 14.89 15.82
C ALA A 79 -13.16 13.83 16.20
N ASN A 80 -14.16 13.61 15.34
CA ASN A 80 -15.19 12.57 15.52
C ASN A 80 -14.63 11.15 15.37
N ALA A 81 -13.52 10.96 14.66
CA ALA A 81 -12.85 9.65 14.55
C ALA A 81 -12.16 9.21 15.85
N LYS A 82 -12.10 10.07 16.87
CA LYS A 82 -11.60 9.69 18.21
C LYS A 82 -12.52 8.70 18.93
N GLN A 83 -13.79 8.61 18.53
CA GLN A 83 -14.71 7.59 19.00
C GLN A 83 -14.45 6.30 18.22
N SER A 84 -14.09 5.22 18.91
CA SER A 84 -13.74 3.93 18.32
C SER A 84 -14.80 3.41 17.35
N THR A 85 -16.07 3.51 17.71
CA THR A 85 -17.19 3.05 16.87
C THR A 85 -17.31 3.86 15.58
N ALA A 86 -17.18 5.19 15.65
CA ALA A 86 -17.23 6.04 14.46
C ALA A 86 -16.06 5.74 13.52
N PHE A 87 -14.87 5.57 14.07
CA PHE A 87 -13.69 5.19 13.29
C PHE A 87 -13.87 3.83 12.59
N MET A 88 -14.34 2.82 13.31
CA MET A 88 -14.60 1.49 12.74
C MET A 88 -15.64 1.54 11.61
N ASN A 89 -16.72 2.28 11.78
CA ASN A 89 -17.73 2.44 10.73
C ASN A 89 -17.14 3.12 9.48
N MET A 90 -16.30 4.13 9.66
CA MET A 90 -15.61 4.79 8.55
C MET A 90 -14.64 3.85 7.83
N GLN A 91 -13.89 3.02 8.57
CA GLN A 91 -13.04 1.99 7.98
C GLN A 91 -13.85 0.95 7.19
N GLN A 92 -14.98 0.52 7.70
CA GLN A 92 -15.88 -0.40 6.98
C GLN A 92 -16.39 0.20 5.67
N GLN A 93 -16.70 1.50 5.63
CA GLN A 93 -17.11 2.19 4.40
C GLN A 93 -15.97 2.23 3.36
N ILE A 94 -14.74 2.52 3.80
CA ILE A 94 -13.59 2.48 2.89
C ILE A 94 -13.39 1.07 2.34
N LEU A 95 -13.40 0.05 3.20
CA LEU A 95 -13.22 -1.35 2.77
C LEU A 95 -14.34 -1.80 1.82
N ALA A 96 -15.58 -1.40 2.08
CA ALA A 96 -16.69 -1.70 1.17
C ALA A 96 -16.48 -1.06 -0.21
N GLY A 97 -16.10 0.22 -0.24
CA GLY A 97 -15.84 0.90 -1.49
C GLY A 97 -14.61 0.36 -2.25
N VAL A 98 -13.56 -0.04 -1.54
CA VAL A 98 -12.39 -0.73 -2.11
C VAL A 98 -12.83 -2.03 -2.78
N TYR A 99 -13.63 -2.83 -2.10
CA TYR A 99 -14.15 -4.09 -2.62
C TYR A 99 -15.06 -3.89 -3.84
N GLU A 100 -16.00 -2.92 -3.78
CA GLU A 100 -16.91 -2.61 -4.88
C GLU A 100 -16.19 -2.14 -6.15
N ASN A 101 -15.08 -1.40 -5.99
CA ASN A 101 -14.27 -0.91 -7.10
C ASN A 101 -13.12 -1.85 -7.49
N ASN A 102 -12.99 -2.99 -6.82
CA ASN A 102 -11.94 -3.98 -7.07
C ASN A 102 -10.52 -3.39 -7.03
N TYR A 103 -10.26 -2.49 -6.07
CA TYR A 103 -8.92 -1.93 -5.89
C TYR A 103 -8.01 -2.90 -5.13
N ASP A 104 -6.80 -3.04 -5.59
CA ASP A 104 -5.73 -3.73 -4.87
C ASP A 104 -5.21 -2.83 -3.73
N PHE A 105 -5.82 -2.97 -2.56
CA PHE A 105 -5.69 -2.06 -1.44
C PHE A 105 -4.68 -2.55 -0.40
N ILE A 106 -3.88 -1.61 0.09
CA ILE A 106 -2.89 -1.85 1.14
C ILE A 106 -3.13 -0.87 2.29
N THR A 107 -3.21 -1.40 3.51
CA THR A 107 -3.18 -0.58 4.73
C THR A 107 -1.99 -0.98 5.58
N ILE A 108 -1.19 -0.01 5.99
CA ILE A 108 -0.06 -0.21 6.89
C ILE A 108 -0.25 0.65 8.12
N ILE A 109 -0.22 0.01 9.28
CA ILE A 109 -0.20 0.68 10.58
C ILE A 109 1.04 0.19 11.31
N ALA A 110 2.01 1.08 11.50
CA ALA A 110 3.28 0.72 12.10
C ALA A 110 3.74 1.76 13.12
N ASN A 111 4.48 1.31 14.11
CA ASN A 111 5.15 2.19 15.04
C ASN A 111 6.60 2.39 14.58
N MET A 112 6.93 3.59 14.13
CA MET A 112 8.27 3.98 13.74
C MET A 112 8.97 4.68 14.90
N ILE A 113 9.87 3.97 15.57
CA ILE A 113 10.63 4.53 16.70
C ILE A 113 11.85 5.33 16.21
N ARG A 114 12.35 5.07 14.99
CA ARG A 114 13.50 5.78 14.36
C ARG A 114 13.42 5.65 12.83
N PRO A 115 13.89 6.61 12.04
CA PRO A 115 14.67 7.82 12.41
C PRO A 115 13.81 9.05 12.71
N THR A 116 12.49 9.01 12.50
CA THR A 116 11.62 10.16 12.75
C THR A 116 10.89 10.02 14.09
N PRO A 117 10.65 11.13 14.82
CA PRO A 117 9.95 11.13 16.10
C PRO A 117 8.43 10.88 15.97
N ILE A 118 7.97 10.36 14.85
CA ILE A 118 6.55 10.19 14.58
C ILE A 118 6.16 8.77 14.96
N GLY A 119 5.69 8.58 16.18
CA GLY A 119 5.40 7.28 16.76
C GLY A 119 4.49 6.35 15.94
N LEU A 120 3.53 6.87 15.17
CA LEU A 120 2.58 6.07 14.39
C LEU A 120 2.61 6.45 12.92
N LEU A 121 2.94 5.49 12.07
CA LEU A 121 2.79 5.56 10.63
C LEU A 121 1.50 4.86 10.22
N TYR A 122 0.55 5.61 9.65
CA TYR A 122 -0.69 5.07 9.14
C TYR A 122 -0.81 5.41 7.65
N LEU A 123 -0.79 4.39 6.82
CA LEU A 123 -0.81 4.51 5.37
C LEU A 123 -2.03 3.82 4.77
N TYR A 124 -2.59 4.46 3.77
CA TYR A 124 -3.45 3.85 2.79
C TYR A 124 -2.73 3.81 1.45
N GLY A 125 -2.80 2.69 0.77
CA GLY A 125 -2.17 2.51 -0.52
C GLY A 125 -2.96 1.66 -1.48
N VAL A 126 -2.62 1.76 -2.73
CA VAL A 126 -3.07 0.88 -3.81
C VAL A 126 -1.88 0.43 -4.63
N GLN A 127 -2.04 -0.70 -5.28
CA GLN A 127 -1.03 -1.24 -6.18
C GLN A 127 -1.61 -1.50 -7.56
N GLY A 128 -0.79 -1.28 -8.58
CA GLY A 128 -1.03 -1.76 -9.92
C GLY A 128 -0.01 -2.84 -10.27
N VAL A 129 -0.46 -3.89 -10.93
CA VAL A 129 0.39 -5.02 -11.37
C VAL A 129 0.20 -5.22 -12.87
N SER A 130 1.30 -5.30 -13.62
CA SER A 130 1.28 -5.59 -15.05
C SER A 130 2.61 -6.18 -15.51
N LYS A 131 2.64 -6.73 -16.74
CA LYS A 131 3.88 -7.10 -17.42
C LYS A 131 4.67 -5.89 -17.91
N ASP A 132 4.07 -4.72 -17.93
CA ASP A 132 4.68 -3.43 -18.28
C ASP A 132 4.62 -2.47 -17.12
N LEU A 133 5.75 -1.82 -16.80
CA LEU A 133 5.87 -0.90 -15.68
C LEU A 133 4.99 0.35 -15.84
N ALA A 134 4.90 0.89 -17.08
CA ALA A 134 4.10 2.08 -17.33
C ALA A 134 2.60 1.78 -17.13
N GLU A 135 2.17 0.60 -17.55
CA GLU A 135 0.80 0.14 -17.30
C GLU A 135 0.52 -0.11 -15.82
N ALA A 136 1.44 -0.74 -15.09
CA ALA A 136 1.32 -0.92 -13.64
C ALA A 136 1.17 0.43 -12.91
N LYS A 137 1.97 1.44 -13.30
CA LYS A 137 1.84 2.81 -12.77
C LYS A 137 0.50 3.45 -13.10
N LYS A 138 0.03 3.29 -14.33
CA LYS A 138 -1.27 3.83 -14.78
C LYS A 138 -2.44 3.25 -13.99
N ILE A 139 -2.41 1.95 -13.71
CA ILE A 139 -3.40 1.27 -12.84
C ILE A 139 -3.33 1.87 -11.43
N ALA A 140 -2.13 1.92 -10.84
CA ALA A 140 -1.94 2.48 -9.51
C ALA A 140 -2.40 3.94 -9.40
N ASP A 141 -2.21 4.76 -10.45
CA ASP A 141 -2.67 6.14 -10.47
C ASP A 141 -4.20 6.25 -10.48
N ALA A 142 -4.86 5.48 -11.32
CA ALA A 142 -6.31 5.48 -11.43
C ALA A 142 -6.96 5.06 -10.10
N ASP A 143 -6.48 3.96 -9.51
CA ASP A 143 -6.99 3.42 -8.26
C ASP A 143 -6.68 4.35 -7.08
N PHE A 144 -5.50 4.99 -7.09
CA PHE A 144 -5.11 5.95 -6.06
C PHE A 144 -6.01 7.18 -6.03
N LEU A 145 -6.35 7.73 -7.19
CA LEU A 145 -7.28 8.86 -7.28
C LEU A 145 -8.66 8.47 -6.73
N GLY A 146 -9.16 7.29 -7.08
CA GLY A 146 -10.41 6.76 -6.56
C GLY A 146 -10.37 6.55 -5.04
N LEU A 147 -9.29 5.94 -4.53
CA LEU A 147 -9.08 5.72 -3.10
C LEU A 147 -9.06 7.04 -2.32
N ILE A 148 -8.29 8.04 -2.78
CA ILE A 148 -8.22 9.35 -2.13
C ILE A 148 -9.59 10.02 -2.09
N GLY A 149 -10.34 10.00 -3.20
CA GLY A 149 -11.69 10.54 -3.26
C GLY A 149 -12.64 9.87 -2.27
N MET A 150 -12.56 8.54 -2.16
CA MET A 150 -13.35 7.74 -1.21
C MET A 150 -12.99 8.07 0.25
N ILE A 151 -11.70 8.13 0.58
CA ILE A 151 -11.22 8.46 1.93
C ILE A 151 -11.70 9.86 2.32
N GLN A 152 -11.50 10.85 1.45
CA GLN A 152 -11.94 12.23 1.70
C GLN A 152 -13.47 12.38 1.78
N GLY A 153 -14.21 11.60 1.02
CA GLY A 153 -15.66 11.53 1.10
C GLY A 153 -16.16 10.94 2.41
N THR A 154 -15.47 9.91 2.92
CA THR A 154 -15.80 9.24 4.19
C THR A 154 -15.36 10.06 5.41
N PHE A 155 -14.14 10.58 5.37
CA PHE A 155 -13.57 11.43 6.42
C PHE A 155 -13.55 12.89 5.95
N ARG A 156 -14.56 13.65 6.21
CA ARG A 156 -14.73 15.03 5.70
C ARG A 156 -13.57 15.97 5.98
N VAL A 157 -12.80 15.71 7.02
CA VAL A 157 -11.64 16.53 7.44
C VAL A 157 -10.47 15.60 7.78
N ILE A 158 -10.00 14.87 6.78
CA ILE A 158 -8.76 14.10 6.87
C ILE A 158 -7.63 14.87 6.20
N GLU A 159 -6.47 14.84 6.79
CA GLU A 159 -5.26 15.37 6.17
C GLU A 159 -4.38 14.20 5.73
N LEU A 160 -4.17 14.14 4.42
CA LEU A 160 -3.33 13.12 3.77
C LEU A 160 -2.10 13.79 3.16
N LYS A 161 -0.99 13.09 3.22
CA LYS A 161 0.29 13.53 2.62
C LYS A 161 0.94 12.32 1.92
N CYS A 162 1.73 12.57 0.89
CA CYS A 162 2.62 11.55 0.33
C CYS A 162 3.68 11.14 1.36
N ILE A 163 4.17 9.93 1.27
CA ILE A 163 5.26 9.46 2.16
C ILE A 163 6.60 10.03 1.71
N GLU A 164 7.48 10.26 2.68
CA GLU A 164 8.81 10.84 2.48
C GLU A 164 9.87 9.74 2.22
N ALA A 165 11.04 10.15 1.75
CA ALA A 165 12.11 9.23 1.38
C ALA A 165 12.54 8.30 2.53
N GLN A 166 12.63 8.81 3.76
CA GLN A 166 13.00 8.02 4.93
C GLN A 166 11.94 6.97 5.30
N GLU A 167 10.66 7.32 5.18
CA GLU A 167 9.55 6.41 5.42
C GLU A 167 9.51 5.30 4.36
N THR A 168 9.82 5.66 3.12
CA THR A 168 9.91 4.71 2.01
C THR A 168 11.02 3.69 2.21
N GLU A 169 12.20 4.15 2.61
CA GLU A 169 13.32 3.26 2.85
C GLU A 169 13.02 2.29 4.00
N TRP A 170 12.39 2.79 5.07
CA TRP A 170 11.93 1.95 6.17
C TRP A 170 10.90 0.91 5.69
N LEU A 171 9.95 1.29 4.83
CA LEU A 171 8.98 0.36 4.25
C LEU A 171 9.67 -0.72 3.41
N ARG A 172 10.63 -0.32 2.59
CA ARG A 172 11.42 -1.28 1.79
C ARG A 172 12.13 -2.30 2.67
N GLU A 173 12.79 -1.85 3.74
CA GLU A 173 13.54 -2.72 4.63
C GLU A 173 12.68 -3.64 5.50
N LYS A 174 11.56 -3.12 6.02
CA LYS A 174 10.78 -3.83 7.05
C LYS A 174 9.52 -4.49 6.53
N CYS A 175 8.95 -3.96 5.46
CA CYS A 175 7.63 -4.37 5.00
C CYS A 175 7.64 -5.01 3.61
N THR A 176 8.79 -5.15 2.95
CA THR A 176 8.87 -5.71 1.59
C THR A 176 8.20 -7.07 1.48
N THR A 177 8.44 -7.97 2.42
CA THR A 177 7.81 -9.30 2.45
C THR A 177 6.29 -9.27 2.60
N TRP A 178 5.74 -8.26 3.27
CA TRP A 178 4.31 -8.08 3.49
C TRP A 178 3.61 -7.39 2.31
N ILE A 179 4.30 -6.42 1.71
CA ILE A 179 3.79 -5.64 0.58
C ILE A 179 3.72 -6.49 -0.70
N ILE A 180 4.55 -7.50 -0.79
CA ILE A 180 4.73 -8.30 -2.01
C ILE A 180 4.02 -9.65 -1.92
N SER A 181 3.36 -9.97 -0.83
CA SER A 181 2.58 -11.20 -0.72
C SER A 181 1.70 -11.37 -1.97
N PRO A 182 1.74 -12.52 -2.65
CA PRO A 182 0.95 -12.70 -3.85
C PRO A 182 -0.54 -12.58 -3.57
N LEU A 183 -1.25 -12.17 -4.58
CA LEU A 183 -2.70 -12.06 -4.66
C LEU A 183 -3.40 -13.41 -4.38
#